data_7b8de9f2c73c6b07210d055544d36507
#
_entry.id   7b8de9f2c73c6b07210d055544d36507
#
_cell.length_a   1.000
_cell.length_b   1.000
_cell.length_c   1.000
_cell.angle_alpha   90.00
_cell.angle_beta   90.00
_cell.angle_gamma   90.00
#
_symmetry.space_group_name_H-M   'P 1'
#
loop_
_entity.id
_entity.type
_entity.pdbx_description
1 polymer ?
#
loop_
_entity_poly.entity_id
_entity_poly.type
_entity_poly.pdbx_seq_one_letter_code
_entity_poly.pdbx_strand_id
1 'polypeptide(L)'
;MNRILKIGLDVHTTNFTICIAEPQLGSDGNFLLSTQTKPDVKLLLDVVNTFKKKFKDDEFDITFGYEAGCLGYSLYKEIDNKGYKCIILAPSTMKVEKGGKKIKNDYRDAKEIANCLCNGGYKAVYVPTVLDNAVKEYIRMRDDIKQNLKSIKQQIIAFCTRNGFMYSESRYWTAKHIGWMKNLVFEDEILKETLDEYMVEYNHLDDRISRLDKRIEELSQKEIYVDKVNRLKCFLGIKTHTALSLIVETSDFARFSKGTDYGAWLGLVPMQHASGDNDSRYGITKSGNRHLRRLLCEAAQAYTRGAAGYKSKDLKQRQSLCSSEIVLYADSSNVRLRKKYQNMIRKGKKHNVAVTAIARELACFIWGMMNDHIEVNVKA
;
A
#
# COMPACT_ATOMS: atom_id res chain seq x y z
N MET A 1 -13.28 30.04 29.33
CA MET A 1 -12.29 28.97 29.66
C MET A 1 -11.90 28.30 28.36
N ASN A 2 -10.64 27.92 28.13
CA ASN A 2 -10.30 27.22 26.88
C ASN A 2 -10.47 25.70 27.09
N ARG A 3 -11.45 25.09 26.43
CA ARG A 3 -11.80 23.68 26.55
C ARG A 3 -11.22 22.88 25.40
N ILE A 4 -10.58 21.76 25.70
CA ILE A 4 -10.04 20.85 24.68
C ILE A 4 -11.02 19.68 24.54
N LEU A 5 -11.66 19.58 23.36
CA LEU A 5 -12.58 18.50 23.05
C LEU A 5 -11.97 17.51 22.04
N LYS A 6 -11.97 16.25 22.39
CA LYS A 6 -11.59 15.14 21.52
C LYS A 6 -12.85 14.38 21.12
N ILE A 7 -13.11 14.33 19.81
CA ILE A 7 -14.33 13.74 19.27
C ILE A 7 -13.96 12.49 18.50
N GLY A 8 -14.22 11.34 19.12
CA GLY A 8 -14.04 10.03 18.50
C GLY A 8 -15.27 9.67 17.68
N LEU A 9 -15.04 9.21 16.46
CA LEU A 9 -16.08 8.81 15.52
C LEU A 9 -15.89 7.35 15.13
N ASP A 10 -16.88 6.51 15.39
CA ASP A 10 -16.99 5.23 14.67
C ASP A 10 -17.89 5.46 13.46
N VAL A 11 -17.31 5.23 12.27
CA VAL A 11 -17.89 5.69 11.00
C VAL A 11 -18.28 4.53 10.11
N HIS A 12 -19.58 4.47 9.79
CA HIS A 12 -20.17 3.52 8.87
C HIS A 12 -20.83 4.24 7.69
N THR A 13 -21.17 3.52 6.64
CA THR A 13 -21.92 4.07 5.49
C THR A 13 -23.35 4.42 5.83
N THR A 14 -23.87 3.92 6.94
CA THR A 14 -25.25 4.08 7.40
C THR A 14 -25.42 5.08 8.55
N ASN A 15 -24.38 5.24 9.38
CA ASN A 15 -24.41 6.10 10.57
C ASN A 15 -23.01 6.51 11.02
N PHE A 16 -22.93 7.60 11.77
CA PHE A 16 -21.77 8.01 12.56
C PHE A 16 -22.13 7.91 14.05
N THR A 17 -21.34 7.14 14.80
CA THR A 17 -21.39 7.14 16.25
C THR A 17 -20.35 8.11 16.79
N ILE A 18 -20.76 9.04 17.63
CA ILE A 18 -20.00 10.19 18.09
C ILE A 18 -19.76 10.04 19.58
N CYS A 19 -18.52 10.20 20.03
CA CYS A 19 -18.18 10.33 21.44
C CYS A 19 -17.36 11.61 21.65
N ILE A 20 -17.85 12.51 22.50
CA ILE A 20 -17.15 13.74 22.91
C ILE A 20 -16.50 13.49 24.27
N ALA A 21 -15.19 13.76 24.34
CA ALA A 21 -14.41 13.61 25.58
C ALA A 21 -13.48 14.80 25.82
N GLU A 22 -13.15 15.07 27.07
CA GLU A 22 -12.09 15.98 27.48
C GLU A 22 -10.88 15.18 27.98
N PRO A 23 -9.63 15.56 27.61
CA PRO A 23 -8.44 14.96 28.19
C PRO A 23 -8.39 15.14 29.71
N GLN A 24 -8.00 14.08 30.43
CA GLN A 24 -7.84 14.12 31.87
C GLN A 24 -6.46 13.55 32.24
N LEU A 25 -5.73 14.21 33.14
CA LEU A 25 -4.40 13.80 33.55
C LEU A 25 -4.44 12.46 34.29
N GLY A 26 -3.67 11.47 33.78
CA GLY A 26 -3.45 10.20 34.46
C GLY A 26 -4.59 9.19 34.40
N SER A 27 -5.64 9.47 33.61
CA SER A 27 -6.82 8.59 33.46
C SER A 27 -7.33 8.59 32.02
N ASP A 28 -8.33 7.75 31.77
CA ASP A 28 -9.13 7.81 30.55
C ASP A 28 -9.78 9.18 30.38
N GLY A 29 -10.07 9.56 29.13
CA GLY A 29 -10.77 10.81 28.86
C GLY A 29 -12.11 10.90 29.61
N ASN A 30 -12.47 12.11 30.07
CA ASN A 30 -13.78 12.38 30.65
C ASN A 30 -14.84 12.43 29.53
N PHE A 31 -15.69 11.40 29.47
CA PHE A 31 -16.71 11.25 28.41
C PHE A 31 -17.95 12.11 28.72
N LEU A 32 -18.24 13.06 27.86
CA LEU A 32 -19.29 14.07 28.06
C LEU A 32 -20.58 13.78 27.28
N LEU A 33 -20.46 13.15 26.10
CA LEU A 33 -21.59 12.83 25.25
C LEU A 33 -21.27 11.60 24.38
N SER A 34 -22.26 10.72 24.24
CA SER A 34 -22.27 9.67 23.21
C SER A 34 -23.62 9.66 22.50
N THR A 35 -23.62 9.73 21.17
CA THR A 35 -24.82 9.76 20.34
C THR A 35 -24.54 9.22 18.93
N GLN A 36 -25.59 9.07 18.14
CA GLN A 36 -25.51 8.68 16.74
C GLN A 36 -26.21 9.68 15.82
N THR A 37 -25.70 9.80 14.58
CA THR A 37 -26.34 10.57 13.52
C THR A 37 -26.33 9.78 12.22
N LYS A 38 -27.09 10.25 11.22
CA LYS A 38 -26.88 9.82 9.83
C LYS A 38 -25.46 10.20 9.38
N PRO A 39 -24.91 9.54 8.34
CA PRO A 39 -23.53 9.78 7.87
C PRO A 39 -23.44 11.09 7.07
N ASP A 40 -23.57 12.20 7.78
CA ASP A 40 -23.57 13.56 7.24
C ASP A 40 -22.76 14.48 8.16
N VAL A 41 -21.79 15.19 7.62
CA VAL A 41 -20.89 16.09 8.36
C VAL A 41 -21.66 17.29 8.92
N LYS A 42 -22.73 17.77 8.26
CA LYS A 42 -23.55 18.84 8.77
C LYS A 42 -24.25 18.42 10.07
N LEU A 43 -24.86 17.24 10.08
CA LEU A 43 -25.49 16.69 11.28
C LEU A 43 -24.48 16.41 12.40
N LEU A 44 -23.28 15.92 12.05
CA LEU A 44 -22.18 15.78 13.00
C LEU A 44 -21.84 17.12 13.66
N LEU A 45 -21.68 18.18 12.87
CA LEU A 45 -21.36 19.51 13.37
C LEU A 45 -22.52 20.13 14.16
N ASP A 46 -23.77 19.85 13.81
CA ASP A 46 -24.95 20.30 14.57
C ASP A 46 -24.97 19.71 15.98
N VAL A 47 -24.58 18.42 16.15
CA VAL A 47 -24.40 17.81 17.47
C VAL A 47 -23.33 18.54 18.28
N VAL A 48 -22.18 18.80 17.67
CA VAL A 48 -21.06 19.49 18.32
C VAL A 48 -21.46 20.93 18.70
N ASN A 49 -22.11 21.65 17.80
CA ASN A 49 -22.59 23.01 18.06
C ASN A 49 -23.67 23.06 19.15
N THR A 50 -24.58 22.07 19.19
CA THR A 50 -25.57 21.95 20.26
C THR A 50 -24.90 21.68 21.61
N PHE A 51 -23.83 20.85 21.62
CA PHE A 51 -23.03 20.63 22.81
C PHE A 51 -22.33 21.91 23.29
N LYS A 52 -21.69 22.66 22.38
CA LYS A 52 -21.03 23.95 22.69
C LYS A 52 -21.96 24.97 23.32
N LYS A 53 -23.21 25.06 22.89
CA LYS A 53 -24.22 26.00 23.43
C LYS A 53 -24.47 25.83 24.93
N LYS A 54 -24.13 24.67 25.51
CA LYS A 54 -24.22 24.46 26.97
C LYS A 54 -23.18 25.23 27.78
N PHE A 55 -22.12 25.71 27.10
CA PHE A 55 -20.94 26.38 27.68
C PHE A 55 -20.67 27.69 26.94
N LYS A 56 -21.58 28.68 27.11
CA LYS A 56 -21.67 29.89 26.27
C LYS A 56 -20.42 30.75 26.25
N ASP A 57 -19.62 30.73 27.33
CA ASP A 57 -18.46 31.62 27.52
C ASP A 57 -17.13 30.92 27.33
N ASP A 58 -17.14 29.67 26.83
CA ASP A 58 -15.93 28.88 26.65
C ASP A 58 -15.45 28.92 25.18
N GLU A 59 -14.14 29.03 24.99
CA GLU A 59 -13.47 28.76 23.72
C GLU A 59 -13.18 27.26 23.61
N PHE A 60 -13.17 26.74 22.38
CA PHE A 60 -13.03 25.30 22.15
C PHE A 60 -11.92 24.97 21.16
N ASP A 61 -10.94 24.17 21.59
CA ASP A 61 -10.00 23.46 20.70
C ASP A 61 -10.57 22.05 20.41
N ILE A 62 -11.08 21.86 19.18
CA ILE A 62 -11.77 20.64 18.78
C ILE A 62 -10.90 19.82 17.83
N THR A 63 -10.71 18.55 18.18
CA THR A 63 -10.05 17.57 17.31
C THR A 63 -10.97 16.39 17.07
N PHE A 64 -11.33 16.13 15.83
CA PHE A 64 -12.02 14.91 15.41
C PHE A 64 -11.04 13.79 15.12
N GLY A 65 -11.47 12.55 15.29
CA GLY A 65 -10.71 11.41 14.84
C GLY A 65 -11.58 10.20 14.57
N TYR A 66 -11.16 9.39 13.60
CA TYR A 66 -11.81 8.14 13.26
C TYR A 66 -10.79 7.09 12.81
N GLU A 67 -11.17 5.81 12.90
CA GLU A 67 -10.32 4.71 12.47
C GLU A 67 -10.25 4.62 10.94
N ALA A 68 -9.06 4.33 10.38
CA ALA A 68 -8.91 4.10 8.95
C ALA A 68 -9.78 2.93 8.48
N GLY A 69 -10.75 3.22 7.63
CA GLY A 69 -11.78 2.27 7.18
C GLY A 69 -12.34 2.59 5.80
N CYS A 70 -13.60 2.18 5.57
CA CYS A 70 -14.26 2.22 4.25
C CYS A 70 -14.48 3.63 3.69
N LEU A 71 -14.59 4.67 4.52
CA LEU A 71 -14.79 6.05 4.07
C LEU A 71 -13.51 6.71 3.53
N GLY A 72 -12.36 6.03 3.64
CA GLY A 72 -11.10 6.56 3.13
C GLY A 72 -10.80 7.96 3.68
N TYR A 73 -10.52 8.91 2.79
CA TYR A 73 -10.15 10.29 3.15
C TYR A 73 -11.29 11.30 2.94
N SER A 74 -12.49 10.90 2.52
CA SER A 74 -13.58 11.83 2.21
C SER A 74 -14.03 12.61 3.44
N LEU A 75 -14.34 11.89 4.52
CA LEU A 75 -14.76 12.49 5.79
C LEU A 75 -13.69 13.42 6.38
N TYR A 76 -12.41 13.03 6.31
CA TYR A 76 -11.30 13.89 6.72
C TYR A 76 -11.34 15.23 5.99
N LYS A 77 -11.44 15.19 4.65
CA LYS A 77 -11.46 16.40 3.81
C LYS A 77 -12.67 17.28 4.10
N GLU A 78 -13.82 16.70 4.33
CA GLU A 78 -15.04 17.46 4.65
C GLU A 78 -14.92 18.18 5.98
N ILE A 79 -14.39 17.52 7.03
CA ILE A 79 -14.17 18.11 8.36
C ILE A 79 -13.09 19.21 8.28
N ASP A 80 -11.98 18.94 7.59
CA ASP A 80 -10.87 19.88 7.38
C ASP A 80 -11.33 21.14 6.62
N ASN A 81 -12.13 20.97 5.57
CA ASN A 81 -12.74 22.09 4.82
C ASN A 81 -13.70 22.96 5.68
N LYS A 82 -14.17 22.44 6.80
CA LYS A 82 -14.97 23.21 7.79
C LYS A 82 -14.09 23.88 8.83
N GLY A 83 -12.76 23.81 8.70
CA GLY A 83 -11.80 24.43 9.60
C GLY A 83 -11.54 23.67 10.91
N TYR A 84 -11.93 22.41 10.99
CA TYR A 84 -11.67 21.59 12.17
C TYR A 84 -10.52 20.64 11.95
N LYS A 85 -9.69 20.45 12.97
CA LYS A 85 -8.64 19.44 12.98
C LYS A 85 -9.26 18.04 12.97
N CYS A 86 -8.83 17.20 12.02
CA CYS A 86 -9.24 15.81 11.91
C CYS A 86 -8.04 14.89 11.86
N ILE A 87 -8.11 13.71 12.47
CA ILE A 87 -7.04 12.71 12.51
C ILE A 87 -7.63 11.36 12.14
N ILE A 88 -6.97 10.67 11.20
CA ILE A 88 -7.30 9.27 10.89
C ILE A 88 -6.35 8.40 11.70
N LEU A 89 -6.88 7.53 12.56
CA LEU A 89 -6.10 6.65 13.41
C LEU A 89 -5.80 5.34 12.70
N ALA A 90 -4.55 4.87 12.83
CA ALA A 90 -4.16 3.56 12.30
C ALA A 90 -4.59 2.44 13.28
N PRO A 91 -5.50 1.52 12.87
CA PRO A 91 -6.11 0.51 13.75
C PRO A 91 -5.08 -0.32 14.54
N SER A 92 -4.02 -0.74 13.86
CA SER A 92 -2.97 -1.59 14.43
C SER A 92 -2.11 -0.91 15.51
N THR A 93 -2.28 0.40 15.72
CA THR A 93 -1.48 1.19 16.67
C THR A 93 -2.30 1.75 17.82
N MET A 94 -3.61 1.60 17.76
CA MET A 94 -4.49 2.02 18.84
C MET A 94 -4.27 1.13 20.07
N LYS A 95 -4.09 1.76 21.23
CA LYS A 95 -4.02 1.06 22.50
C LYS A 95 -5.44 0.67 22.91
N VAL A 96 -5.77 -0.60 22.73
CA VAL A 96 -7.05 -1.16 23.18
C VAL A 96 -6.82 -1.82 24.56
N GLU A 97 -7.69 -1.56 25.51
CA GLU A 97 -7.64 -2.21 26.83
C GLU A 97 -7.73 -3.74 26.70
N LYS A 98 -6.73 -4.41 27.28
CA LYS A 98 -6.71 -5.87 27.39
C LYS A 98 -7.57 -6.31 28.57
N GLY A 99 -8.82 -6.68 28.33
CA GLY A 99 -9.62 -7.30 29.39
C GLY A 99 -11.12 -7.35 29.06
N GLY A 100 -11.65 -8.54 28.83
CA GLY A 100 -13.07 -8.83 28.70
C GLY A 100 -13.48 -9.42 27.36
N LYS A 101 -14.61 -10.16 27.34
CA LYS A 101 -15.27 -10.62 26.11
C LYS A 101 -15.58 -9.39 25.25
N LYS A 102 -14.99 -9.31 24.04
CA LYS A 102 -15.24 -8.22 23.08
C LYS A 102 -16.68 -8.31 22.56
N ILE A 103 -17.59 -7.65 23.25
CA ILE A 103 -18.89 -7.33 22.65
C ILE A 103 -18.61 -6.10 21.76
N LYS A 104 -18.64 -6.30 20.43
CA LYS A 104 -18.50 -5.21 19.47
C LYS A 104 -19.72 -4.31 19.58
N ASN A 105 -19.49 -3.01 19.83
CA ASN A 105 -20.54 -2.01 19.95
C ASN A 105 -19.97 -0.67 19.48
N ASP A 106 -20.62 -0.05 18.50
CA ASP A 106 -20.20 1.21 17.86
C ASP A 106 -19.96 2.33 18.89
N TYR A 107 -20.76 2.41 19.97
CA TYR A 107 -20.53 3.38 21.06
C TYR A 107 -19.23 3.15 21.80
N ARG A 108 -18.83 1.88 21.97
CA ARG A 108 -17.56 1.52 22.60
C ARG A 108 -16.40 1.87 21.68
N ASP A 109 -16.54 1.56 20.38
CA ASP A 109 -15.50 1.84 19.40
C ASP A 109 -15.29 3.36 19.27
N ALA A 110 -16.34 4.18 19.23
CA ALA A 110 -16.25 5.65 19.26
C ALA A 110 -15.59 6.18 20.56
N LYS A 111 -15.88 5.56 21.70
CA LYS A 111 -15.23 5.87 22.99
C LYS A 111 -13.74 5.55 22.99
N GLU A 112 -13.36 4.38 22.49
CA GLU A 112 -11.95 3.96 22.38
C GLU A 112 -11.17 4.93 21.48
N ILE A 113 -11.77 5.38 20.36
CA ILE A 113 -11.17 6.40 19.49
C ILE A 113 -11.01 7.73 20.24
N ALA A 114 -12.04 8.21 20.94
CA ALA A 114 -11.95 9.44 21.72
C ALA A 114 -10.88 9.34 22.81
N ASN A 115 -10.77 8.21 23.48
CA ASN A 115 -9.76 7.94 24.50
C ASN A 115 -8.35 7.94 23.90
N CYS A 116 -8.14 7.29 22.75
CA CYS A 116 -6.88 7.35 22.03
C CYS A 116 -6.48 8.79 21.68
N LEU A 117 -7.43 9.63 21.27
CA LEU A 117 -7.20 11.05 21.01
C LEU A 117 -6.81 11.84 22.27
N CYS A 118 -7.42 11.52 23.42
CA CYS A 118 -7.08 12.14 24.70
C CYS A 118 -5.67 11.80 25.16
N ASN A 119 -5.29 10.52 25.05
CA ASN A 119 -4.05 9.98 25.61
C ASN A 119 -2.89 9.93 24.63
N GLY A 120 -3.08 10.30 23.35
CA GLY A 120 -2.07 10.18 22.31
C GLY A 120 -1.67 8.72 21.97
N GLY A 121 -2.51 7.73 22.33
CA GLY A 121 -2.24 6.31 22.17
C GLY A 121 -2.48 5.78 20.74
N TYR A 122 -2.08 6.52 19.71
CA TYR A 122 -2.30 6.17 18.30
C TYR A 122 -1.16 6.67 17.42
N LYS A 123 -1.09 6.13 16.18
CA LYS A 123 -0.34 6.75 15.09
C LYS A 123 -1.33 7.27 14.04
N ALA A 124 -1.14 8.53 13.66
CA ALA A 124 -1.95 9.14 12.61
C ALA A 124 -1.60 8.51 11.25
N VAL A 125 -2.64 8.26 10.45
CA VAL A 125 -2.49 7.91 9.03
C VAL A 125 -2.13 9.17 8.26
N TYR A 126 -1.12 9.07 7.41
CA TYR A 126 -0.77 10.17 6.53
C TYR A 126 -1.84 10.34 5.45
N VAL A 127 -2.37 11.54 5.31
CA VAL A 127 -3.38 11.87 4.30
C VAL A 127 -2.66 12.37 3.04
N PRO A 128 -2.77 11.67 1.91
CA PRO A 128 -2.11 12.06 0.66
C PRO A 128 -2.74 13.31 0.06
N THR A 129 -2.00 13.98 -0.83
CA THR A 129 -2.55 15.05 -1.66
C THR A 129 -3.72 14.52 -2.52
N VAL A 130 -4.57 15.44 -3.01
CA VAL A 130 -5.68 15.07 -3.90
C VAL A 130 -5.16 14.35 -5.15
N LEU A 131 -4.07 14.85 -5.73
CA LEU A 131 -3.46 14.27 -6.92
C LEU A 131 -2.85 12.89 -6.65
N ASP A 132 -2.07 12.75 -5.57
CA ASP A 132 -1.48 11.44 -5.21
C ASP A 132 -2.56 10.40 -4.96
N ASN A 133 -3.66 10.79 -4.27
CA ASN A 133 -4.77 9.90 -4.04
C ASN A 133 -5.45 9.47 -5.35
N ALA A 134 -5.68 10.41 -6.29
CA ALA A 134 -6.29 10.11 -7.58
C ALA A 134 -5.40 9.17 -8.42
N VAL A 135 -4.08 9.42 -8.47
CA VAL A 135 -3.12 8.57 -9.18
C VAL A 135 -3.01 7.19 -8.53
N LYS A 136 -3.02 7.12 -7.20
CA LYS A 136 -3.05 5.86 -6.45
C LYS A 136 -4.27 5.02 -6.80
N GLU A 137 -5.48 5.60 -6.79
CA GLU A 137 -6.71 4.88 -7.17
C GLU A 137 -6.67 4.40 -8.62
N TYR A 138 -6.12 5.21 -9.54
CA TYR A 138 -5.94 4.81 -10.93
C TYR A 138 -5.00 3.61 -11.10
N ILE A 139 -3.88 3.61 -10.37
CA ILE A 139 -2.93 2.49 -10.38
C ILE A 139 -3.55 1.22 -9.78
N ARG A 140 -4.27 1.35 -8.68
CA ARG A 140 -4.95 0.21 -8.03
C ARG A 140 -6.01 -0.39 -8.95
N MET A 141 -6.85 0.44 -9.59
CA MET A 141 -7.82 0.00 -10.59
C MET A 141 -7.14 -0.75 -11.75
N ARG A 142 -6.01 -0.24 -12.26
CA ARG A 142 -5.23 -0.94 -13.29
C ARG A 142 -4.74 -2.32 -12.80
N ASP A 143 -4.30 -2.42 -11.54
CA ASP A 143 -3.83 -3.68 -10.97
C ASP A 143 -4.97 -4.69 -10.76
N ASP A 144 -6.18 -4.23 -10.43
CA ASP A 144 -7.37 -5.07 -10.35
C ASP A 144 -7.72 -5.65 -11.75
N ILE A 145 -7.67 -4.81 -12.78
CA ILE A 145 -7.88 -5.26 -14.17
C ILE A 145 -6.78 -6.25 -14.60
N LYS A 146 -5.53 -6.04 -14.17
CA LYS A 146 -4.45 -7.02 -14.40
C LYS A 146 -4.72 -8.36 -13.74
N GLN A 147 -5.34 -8.36 -12.56
CA GLN A 147 -5.75 -9.59 -11.89
C GLN A 147 -6.88 -10.29 -12.66
N ASN A 148 -7.85 -9.55 -13.21
CA ASN A 148 -8.89 -10.10 -14.07
C ASN A 148 -8.29 -10.73 -15.34
N LEU A 149 -7.33 -10.05 -15.99
CA LEU A 149 -6.60 -10.61 -17.12
C LEU A 149 -5.86 -11.91 -16.77
N LYS A 150 -5.29 -11.99 -15.56
CA LYS A 150 -4.67 -13.24 -15.09
C LYS A 150 -5.70 -14.33 -14.90
N SER A 151 -6.87 -14.03 -14.36
CA SER A 151 -7.96 -14.97 -14.14
C SER A 151 -8.45 -15.55 -15.46
N ILE A 152 -8.76 -14.70 -16.46
CA ILE A 152 -9.23 -15.18 -17.77
C ILE A 152 -8.18 -16.05 -18.48
N LYS A 153 -6.89 -15.68 -18.38
CA LYS A 153 -5.78 -16.52 -18.89
C LYS A 153 -5.78 -17.92 -18.28
N GLN A 154 -6.02 -18.03 -16.98
CA GLN A 154 -6.09 -19.32 -16.30
C GLN A 154 -7.33 -20.11 -16.71
N GLN A 155 -8.49 -19.46 -16.88
CA GLN A 155 -9.73 -20.06 -17.33
C GLN A 155 -9.59 -20.64 -18.74
N ILE A 156 -9.00 -19.91 -19.67
CA ILE A 156 -8.75 -20.36 -21.05
C ILE A 156 -7.86 -21.61 -21.06
N ILE A 157 -6.74 -21.61 -20.33
CA ILE A 157 -5.85 -22.78 -20.28
C ILE A 157 -6.55 -23.97 -19.67
N ALA A 158 -7.30 -23.77 -18.59
CA ALA A 158 -8.06 -24.84 -17.95
C ALA A 158 -9.16 -25.39 -18.88
N PHE A 159 -9.83 -24.52 -19.66
CA PHE A 159 -10.81 -24.91 -20.65
C PHE A 159 -10.18 -25.78 -21.75
N CYS A 160 -9.08 -25.31 -22.36
CA CYS A 160 -8.37 -26.10 -23.37
C CYS A 160 -7.94 -27.47 -22.82
N THR A 161 -7.36 -27.50 -21.62
CA THR A 161 -6.89 -28.75 -20.99
C THR A 161 -8.03 -29.74 -20.75
N ARG A 162 -9.20 -29.29 -20.27
CA ARG A 162 -10.38 -30.16 -20.06
C ARG A 162 -10.93 -30.76 -21.35
N ASN A 163 -10.72 -30.08 -22.47
CA ASN A 163 -11.14 -30.55 -23.80
C ASN A 163 -10.01 -31.25 -24.57
N GLY A 164 -8.96 -31.73 -23.86
CA GLY A 164 -7.89 -32.54 -24.44
C GLY A 164 -6.78 -31.76 -25.14
N PHE A 165 -6.83 -30.43 -25.19
CA PHE A 165 -5.84 -29.62 -25.88
C PHE A 165 -4.74 -29.17 -24.93
N MET A 166 -3.51 -29.63 -25.16
CA MET A 166 -2.32 -29.25 -24.38
C MET A 166 -1.26 -28.63 -25.29
N TYR A 167 -0.84 -27.40 -24.96
CA TYR A 167 0.21 -26.70 -25.69
C TYR A 167 1.59 -27.01 -25.13
N SER A 168 2.51 -27.52 -25.94
CA SER A 168 3.86 -27.96 -25.52
C SER A 168 5.01 -27.27 -26.28
N GLU A 169 4.73 -26.48 -27.33
CA GLU A 169 5.74 -26.01 -28.27
C GLU A 169 6.60 -24.84 -27.76
N SER A 170 6.05 -23.97 -26.92
CA SER A 170 6.75 -22.77 -26.45
C SER A 170 6.11 -22.21 -25.16
N ARG A 171 6.46 -20.96 -24.81
CA ARG A 171 5.83 -20.28 -23.68
C ARG A 171 4.38 -19.91 -23.98
N TYR A 172 3.51 -20.04 -22.98
CA TYR A 172 2.14 -19.57 -23.03
C TYR A 172 2.08 -18.04 -23.28
N TRP A 173 1.01 -17.60 -23.92
CA TRP A 173 0.68 -16.17 -24.19
C TRP A 173 1.67 -15.46 -25.10
N THR A 174 2.35 -16.20 -25.96
CA THR A 174 3.07 -15.69 -27.13
C THR A 174 2.14 -15.65 -28.34
N ALA A 175 2.52 -14.89 -29.39
CA ALA A 175 1.77 -14.89 -30.64
C ALA A 175 1.55 -16.30 -31.22
N LYS A 176 2.56 -17.21 -31.06
CA LYS A 176 2.47 -18.61 -31.46
C LYS A 176 1.40 -19.38 -30.66
N HIS A 177 1.36 -19.22 -29.34
CA HIS A 177 0.34 -19.84 -28.49
C HIS A 177 -1.07 -19.31 -28.79
N ILE A 178 -1.22 -17.99 -28.99
CA ILE A 178 -2.50 -17.37 -29.36
C ILE A 178 -2.96 -17.87 -30.73
N GLY A 179 -2.06 -17.95 -31.70
CA GLY A 179 -2.37 -18.53 -33.01
C GLY A 179 -2.80 -19.99 -32.93
N TRP A 180 -2.12 -20.81 -32.08
CA TRP A 180 -2.52 -22.18 -31.83
C TRP A 180 -3.94 -22.28 -31.25
N MET A 181 -4.28 -21.48 -30.25
CA MET A 181 -5.65 -21.47 -29.67
C MET A 181 -6.73 -21.11 -30.71
N LYS A 182 -6.47 -20.16 -31.60
CA LYS A 182 -7.42 -19.76 -32.65
C LYS A 182 -7.71 -20.90 -33.65
N ASN A 183 -6.73 -21.75 -33.86
CA ASN A 183 -6.81 -22.87 -34.83
C ASN A 183 -7.29 -24.19 -34.19
N LEU A 184 -7.69 -24.21 -32.93
CA LEU A 184 -8.26 -25.39 -32.29
C LEU A 184 -9.60 -25.75 -32.94
N VAL A 185 -9.74 -27.03 -33.28
CA VAL A 185 -10.98 -27.61 -33.82
C VAL A 185 -11.62 -28.43 -32.70
N PHE A 186 -12.85 -28.12 -32.39
CA PHE A 186 -13.66 -28.86 -31.41
C PHE A 186 -14.66 -29.72 -32.14
N GLU A 187 -15.08 -30.81 -31.49
CA GLU A 187 -16.15 -31.71 -32.02
C GLU A 187 -17.52 -31.03 -32.02
N ASP A 188 -17.73 -30.10 -31.05
CA ASP A 188 -18.97 -29.35 -30.85
C ASP A 188 -18.75 -27.87 -31.07
N GLU A 189 -19.62 -27.23 -31.85
CA GLU A 189 -19.57 -25.82 -32.19
C GLU A 189 -19.69 -24.93 -30.93
N ILE A 190 -20.50 -25.33 -29.94
CA ILE A 190 -20.67 -24.58 -28.68
C ILE A 190 -19.35 -24.49 -27.89
N LEU A 191 -18.50 -25.53 -27.95
CA LEU A 191 -17.18 -25.48 -27.33
C LEU A 191 -16.26 -24.46 -28.04
N LYS A 192 -16.36 -24.37 -29.37
CA LYS A 192 -15.62 -23.37 -30.14
C LYS A 192 -16.09 -21.96 -29.79
N GLU A 193 -17.42 -21.73 -29.78
CA GLU A 193 -18.00 -20.46 -29.34
C GLU A 193 -17.54 -20.07 -27.92
N THR A 194 -17.51 -21.04 -27.01
CA THR A 194 -17.04 -20.83 -25.64
C THR A 194 -15.59 -20.33 -25.60
N LEU A 195 -14.70 -20.94 -26.41
CA LEU A 195 -13.32 -20.47 -26.50
C LEU A 195 -13.24 -19.07 -27.09
N ASP A 196 -14.03 -18.78 -28.13
CA ASP A 196 -14.02 -17.51 -28.81
C ASP A 196 -14.50 -16.37 -27.88
N GLU A 197 -15.53 -16.59 -27.07
CA GLU A 197 -15.98 -15.63 -26.05
C GLU A 197 -14.90 -15.39 -24.98
N TYR A 198 -14.21 -16.42 -24.49
CA TYR A 198 -13.06 -16.26 -23.61
C TYR A 198 -11.95 -15.43 -24.27
N MET A 199 -11.68 -15.63 -25.55
CA MET A 199 -10.66 -14.89 -26.30
C MET A 199 -11.05 -13.44 -26.54
N VAL A 200 -12.35 -13.14 -26.72
CA VAL A 200 -12.88 -11.77 -26.79
C VAL A 200 -12.58 -11.02 -25.48
N GLU A 201 -12.91 -11.63 -24.34
CA GLU A 201 -12.63 -11.01 -23.03
C GLU A 201 -11.12 -10.86 -22.77
N TYR A 202 -10.31 -11.86 -23.13
CA TYR A 202 -8.86 -11.76 -23.06
C TYR A 202 -8.32 -10.55 -23.84
N ASN A 203 -8.73 -10.38 -25.10
CA ASN A 203 -8.29 -9.29 -25.96
C ASN A 203 -8.72 -7.94 -25.38
N HIS A 204 -9.98 -7.83 -24.93
CA HIS A 204 -10.52 -6.63 -24.29
C HIS A 204 -9.66 -6.19 -23.09
N LEU A 205 -9.34 -7.14 -22.19
CA LEU A 205 -8.55 -6.86 -20.99
C LEU A 205 -7.08 -6.52 -21.34
N ASP A 206 -6.47 -7.19 -22.32
CA ASP A 206 -5.09 -6.95 -22.74
C ASP A 206 -4.93 -5.55 -23.38
N ASP A 207 -5.85 -5.16 -24.27
CA ASP A 207 -5.91 -3.83 -24.86
C ASP A 207 -6.16 -2.75 -23.79
N ARG A 208 -7.04 -3.04 -22.84
CA ARG A 208 -7.34 -2.13 -21.72
C ARG A 208 -6.12 -1.90 -20.86
N ILE A 209 -5.37 -2.95 -20.49
CA ILE A 209 -4.12 -2.85 -19.74
C ILE A 209 -3.10 -2.02 -20.51
N SER A 210 -2.95 -2.23 -21.80
CA SER A 210 -2.02 -1.47 -22.65
C SER A 210 -2.31 0.03 -22.64
N ARG A 211 -3.59 0.42 -22.73
CA ARG A 211 -4.01 1.83 -22.62
C ARG A 211 -3.77 2.42 -21.23
N LEU A 212 -4.04 1.64 -20.17
CA LEU A 212 -3.82 2.08 -18.79
C LEU A 212 -2.33 2.23 -18.48
N ASP A 213 -1.48 1.32 -18.96
CA ASP A 213 -0.03 1.41 -18.81
C ASP A 213 0.54 2.65 -19.51
N LYS A 214 0.05 2.96 -20.74
CA LYS A 214 0.40 4.21 -21.42
C LYS A 214 0.02 5.45 -20.59
N ARG A 215 -1.19 5.45 -20.01
CA ARG A 215 -1.62 6.58 -19.17
C ARG A 215 -0.78 6.71 -17.90
N ILE A 216 -0.36 5.61 -17.29
CA ILE A 216 0.56 5.62 -16.13
C ILE A 216 1.91 6.21 -16.53
N GLU A 217 2.43 5.87 -17.72
CA GLU A 217 3.65 6.48 -18.24
C GLU A 217 3.51 8.00 -18.40
N GLU A 218 2.40 8.47 -18.98
CA GLU A 218 2.10 9.90 -19.10
C GLU A 218 2.02 10.60 -17.72
N LEU A 219 1.32 9.97 -16.75
CA LEU A 219 1.21 10.50 -15.39
C LEU A 219 2.57 10.61 -14.71
N SER A 220 3.48 9.69 -14.97
CA SER A 220 4.84 9.68 -14.43
C SER A 220 5.69 10.84 -14.92
N GLN A 221 5.35 11.45 -16.06
CA GLN A 221 6.06 12.58 -16.66
C GLN A 221 5.61 13.93 -16.09
N LYS A 222 4.60 13.97 -15.20
CA LYS A 222 4.25 15.22 -14.51
C LYS A 222 5.45 15.74 -13.71
N GLU A 223 5.64 17.05 -13.67
CA GLU A 223 6.74 17.74 -13.00
C GLU A 223 6.96 17.25 -11.55
N ILE A 224 5.87 17.06 -10.81
CA ILE A 224 5.89 16.57 -9.41
C ILE A 224 6.43 15.14 -9.26
N TYR A 225 6.41 14.32 -10.32
CA TYR A 225 6.79 12.90 -10.27
C TYR A 225 8.05 12.56 -11.04
N VAL A 226 8.36 13.26 -12.14
CA VAL A 226 9.34 12.83 -13.15
C VAL A 226 10.72 12.56 -12.56
N ASP A 227 11.24 13.46 -11.72
CA ASP A 227 12.55 13.27 -11.08
C ASP A 227 12.54 12.04 -10.15
N LYS A 228 11.56 11.96 -9.26
CA LYS A 228 11.40 10.85 -8.33
C LYS A 228 11.26 9.50 -9.02
N VAL A 229 10.48 9.46 -10.12
CA VAL A 229 10.29 8.25 -10.93
C VAL A 229 11.60 7.84 -11.60
N ASN A 230 12.35 8.78 -12.18
CA ASN A 230 13.62 8.49 -12.83
C ASN A 230 14.65 7.96 -11.82
N ARG A 231 14.78 8.56 -10.64
CA ARG A 231 15.62 8.06 -9.55
C ARG A 231 15.28 6.63 -9.17
N LEU A 232 14.01 6.31 -8.95
CA LEU A 232 13.58 4.96 -8.58
C LEU A 232 13.77 3.95 -9.71
N LYS A 233 13.63 4.35 -10.96
CA LYS A 233 13.89 3.51 -12.15
C LYS A 233 15.36 3.12 -12.31
N CYS A 234 16.28 3.74 -11.59
CA CYS A 234 17.68 3.33 -11.54
C CYS A 234 17.89 1.98 -10.83
N PHE A 235 16.97 1.59 -9.96
CA PHE A 235 17.04 0.28 -9.31
C PHE A 235 16.65 -0.86 -10.25
N LEU A 236 17.37 -1.97 -10.14
CA LEU A 236 17.01 -3.20 -10.84
C LEU A 236 15.62 -3.69 -10.40
N GLY A 237 14.78 -4.08 -11.37
CA GLY A 237 13.42 -4.58 -11.09
C GLY A 237 12.35 -3.50 -10.91
N ILE A 238 12.71 -2.21 -10.85
CA ILE A 238 11.76 -1.11 -10.74
C ILE A 238 11.58 -0.43 -12.09
N LYS A 239 10.37 -0.45 -12.62
CA LYS A 239 9.92 0.28 -13.81
C LYS A 239 8.90 1.34 -13.42
N THR A 240 8.39 2.11 -14.39
CA THR A 240 7.52 3.27 -14.18
C THR A 240 6.32 2.98 -13.29
N HIS A 241 5.56 1.90 -13.57
CA HIS A 241 4.42 1.51 -12.74
C HIS A 241 4.82 1.32 -11.26
N THR A 242 5.87 0.56 -10.98
CA THR A 242 6.33 0.31 -9.60
C THR A 242 6.88 1.59 -8.96
N ALA A 243 7.64 2.41 -9.71
CA ALA A 243 8.19 3.66 -9.22
C ALA A 243 7.08 4.65 -8.82
N LEU A 244 6.11 4.87 -9.71
CA LEU A 244 4.99 5.76 -9.43
C LEU A 244 4.11 5.23 -8.28
N SER A 245 3.86 3.90 -8.22
CA SER A 245 3.16 3.28 -7.09
C SER A 245 3.86 3.54 -5.76
N LEU A 246 5.18 3.38 -5.70
CA LEU A 246 5.98 3.67 -4.50
C LEU A 246 5.82 5.13 -4.05
N ILE A 247 5.82 6.07 -4.99
CA ILE A 247 5.69 7.51 -4.70
C ILE A 247 4.29 7.82 -4.14
N VAL A 248 3.23 7.48 -4.86
CA VAL A 248 1.86 7.90 -4.49
C VAL A 248 1.27 7.13 -3.30
N GLU A 249 1.72 5.90 -3.06
CA GLU A 249 1.29 5.11 -1.89
C GLU A 249 2.06 5.49 -0.62
N THR A 250 3.31 5.95 -0.76
CA THR A 250 4.13 6.41 0.37
C THR A 250 3.89 7.88 0.66
N SER A 251 3.68 8.69 -0.39
CA SER A 251 3.53 10.15 -0.43
C SER A 251 4.75 10.88 0.13
N ASP A 252 5.00 10.83 1.43
CA ASP A 252 6.15 11.44 2.09
C ASP A 252 7.08 10.38 2.69
N PHE A 253 8.31 10.28 2.18
CA PHE A 253 9.33 9.36 2.69
C PHE A 253 10.04 9.91 3.94
N ALA A 254 10.05 11.24 4.14
CA ALA A 254 10.70 11.87 5.28
C ALA A 254 9.99 11.59 6.62
N ARG A 255 8.72 11.15 6.58
CA ARG A 255 7.98 10.70 7.78
C ARG A 255 8.57 9.45 8.45
N PHE A 256 9.49 8.77 7.81
CA PHE A 256 10.21 7.62 8.37
C PHE A 256 11.63 8.07 8.73
N SER A 257 12.02 7.88 10.00
CA SER A 257 13.33 8.32 10.48
C SER A 257 14.48 7.53 9.89
N LYS A 258 14.23 6.29 9.45
CA LYS A 258 15.23 5.40 8.82
C LYS A 258 14.59 4.38 7.89
N GLY A 259 15.36 3.84 6.96
CA GLY A 259 14.88 2.85 5.98
C GLY A 259 14.29 1.58 6.61
N THR A 260 14.73 1.18 7.81
CA THR A 260 14.17 0.04 8.54
C THR A 260 12.72 0.31 9.01
N ASP A 261 12.38 1.56 9.33
CA ASP A 261 11.02 1.95 9.73
C ASP A 261 10.08 1.92 8.51
N TYR A 262 10.59 2.35 7.34
CA TYR A 262 9.88 2.18 6.07
C TYR A 262 9.62 0.70 5.76
N GLY A 263 10.64 -0.16 5.93
CA GLY A 263 10.48 -1.62 5.79
C GLY A 263 9.48 -2.23 6.79
N ALA A 264 9.42 -1.71 8.01
CA ALA A 264 8.43 -2.12 9.01
C ALA A 264 7.01 -1.68 8.63
N TRP A 265 6.85 -0.44 8.15
CA TRP A 265 5.57 0.07 7.64
C TRP A 265 5.06 -0.73 6.44
N LEU A 266 5.94 -1.27 5.61
CA LEU A 266 5.59 -2.18 4.52
C LEU A 266 5.24 -3.60 5.00
N GLY A 267 5.46 -3.93 6.27
CA GLY A 267 5.25 -5.26 6.84
C GLY A 267 6.22 -6.31 6.33
N LEU A 268 7.44 -5.90 5.93
CA LEU A 268 8.51 -6.77 5.44
C LEU A 268 9.47 -7.22 6.54
N VAL A 269 9.26 -6.79 7.79
CA VAL A 269 10.08 -7.20 8.94
C VAL A 269 9.61 -8.54 9.50
N PRO A 270 10.52 -9.37 10.02
CA PRO A 270 10.15 -10.61 10.70
C PRO A 270 9.23 -10.34 11.89
N MET A 271 8.26 -11.21 12.10
CA MET A 271 7.48 -11.25 13.32
C MET A 271 8.31 -11.98 14.38
N GLN A 272 8.53 -11.32 15.51
CA GLN A 272 9.19 -11.90 16.68
C GLN A 272 8.18 -12.03 17.82
N HIS A 273 8.12 -13.20 18.43
CA HIS A 273 7.55 -13.40 19.76
C HIS A 273 8.69 -13.81 20.66
N ALA A 274 9.21 -12.85 21.42
CA ALA A 274 10.17 -13.10 22.48
C ALA A 274 9.41 -13.19 23.80
N SER A 275 9.39 -14.37 24.41
CA SER A 275 8.93 -14.56 25.79
C SER A 275 10.02 -15.34 26.53
N GLY A 276 10.77 -14.65 27.37
CA GLY A 276 11.92 -15.23 28.08
C GLY A 276 13.02 -15.71 27.12
N ASP A 277 13.55 -16.89 27.33
CA ASP A 277 14.67 -17.48 26.56
C ASP A 277 14.24 -18.02 25.15
N ASN A 278 12.98 -17.99 24.83
CA ASN A 278 12.45 -18.48 23.52
C ASN A 278 12.30 -17.35 22.51
N ASP A 279 13.28 -17.19 21.59
CA ASP A 279 13.19 -16.32 20.40
C ASP A 279 12.65 -17.10 19.20
N SER A 280 11.33 -17.15 19.07
CA SER A 280 10.67 -17.83 17.94
C SER A 280 10.45 -16.83 16.79
N ARG A 281 11.17 -17.03 15.69
CA ARG A 281 11.03 -16.21 14.48
C ARG A 281 10.01 -16.83 13.52
N TYR A 282 8.93 -16.11 13.31
CA TYR A 282 7.88 -16.46 12.35
C TYR A 282 8.12 -15.75 11.00
N GLY A 283 7.18 -15.85 10.08
CA GLY A 283 7.22 -15.10 8.82
C GLY A 283 7.24 -13.59 9.04
N ILE A 284 7.04 -12.80 7.97
CA ILE A 284 6.93 -11.34 8.07
C ILE A 284 5.61 -10.91 8.70
N THR A 285 5.59 -9.73 9.32
CA THR A 285 4.40 -9.18 10.01
C THR A 285 3.18 -9.02 9.10
N LYS A 286 3.38 -8.77 7.80
CA LYS A 286 2.34 -8.49 6.80
C LYS A 286 1.42 -7.31 7.16
N SER A 287 1.73 -6.56 8.20
CA SER A 287 1.06 -5.30 8.55
C SER A 287 1.37 -4.20 7.52
N GLY A 288 0.50 -3.20 7.41
CA GLY A 288 0.71 -2.05 6.53
C GLY A 288 0.42 -2.33 5.04
N ASN A 289 1.10 -1.61 4.14
CA ASN A 289 0.72 -1.53 2.74
C ASN A 289 0.97 -2.84 1.96
N ARG A 290 -0.12 -3.61 1.73
CA ARG A 290 -0.09 -4.89 1.00
C ARG A 290 0.31 -4.69 -0.48
N HIS A 291 -0.14 -3.59 -1.10
CA HIS A 291 0.11 -3.31 -2.51
C HIS A 291 1.60 -3.11 -2.76
N LEU A 292 2.24 -2.20 -2.02
CA LEU A 292 3.68 -1.96 -2.15
C LEU A 292 4.53 -3.17 -1.76
N ARG A 293 4.12 -3.91 -0.71
CA ARG A 293 4.84 -5.15 -0.33
C ARG A 293 4.86 -6.16 -1.47
N ARG A 294 3.74 -6.36 -2.20
CA ARG A 294 3.67 -7.21 -3.39
C ARG A 294 4.63 -6.72 -4.47
N LEU A 295 4.55 -5.44 -4.85
CA LEU A 295 5.39 -4.86 -5.89
C LEU A 295 6.89 -4.97 -5.57
N LEU A 296 7.29 -4.75 -4.31
CA LEU A 296 8.69 -4.89 -3.90
C LEU A 296 9.17 -6.35 -3.92
N CYS A 297 8.32 -7.31 -3.55
CA CYS A 297 8.66 -8.72 -3.68
C CYS A 297 8.78 -9.12 -5.17
N GLU A 298 7.94 -8.60 -6.05
CA GLU A 298 8.04 -8.79 -7.50
C GLU A 298 9.33 -8.16 -8.05
N ALA A 299 9.66 -6.92 -7.68
CA ALA A 299 10.90 -6.25 -8.05
C ALA A 299 12.14 -7.01 -7.55
N ALA A 300 12.08 -7.55 -6.33
CA ALA A 300 13.17 -8.33 -5.74
C ALA A 300 13.51 -9.61 -6.53
N GLN A 301 12.58 -10.17 -7.30
CA GLN A 301 12.85 -11.31 -8.19
C GLN A 301 13.93 -11.00 -9.23
N ALA A 302 14.09 -9.74 -9.63
CA ALA A 302 15.12 -9.36 -10.59
C ALA A 302 16.56 -9.58 -10.05
N TYR A 303 16.74 -9.58 -8.73
CA TYR A 303 18.02 -9.82 -8.06
C TYR A 303 18.38 -11.29 -7.90
N THR A 304 17.47 -12.20 -8.21
CA THR A 304 17.72 -13.66 -8.12
C THR A 304 18.50 -14.20 -9.32
N ARG A 305 18.63 -13.43 -10.40
CA ARG A 305 19.22 -13.83 -11.67
C ARG A 305 20.39 -12.94 -12.06
N GLY A 306 21.35 -13.52 -12.77
CA GLY A 306 22.51 -12.81 -13.31
C GLY A 306 23.61 -12.56 -12.28
N ALA A 307 24.79 -12.16 -12.77
CA ALA A 307 25.95 -11.84 -11.95
C ALA A 307 25.76 -10.53 -11.17
N ALA A 308 26.43 -10.39 -10.03
CA ALA A 308 26.47 -9.15 -9.26
C ALA A 308 27.07 -8.03 -10.13
N GLY A 309 26.40 -6.87 -10.15
CA GLY A 309 26.82 -5.72 -10.97
C GLY A 309 26.39 -5.78 -12.45
N TYR A 310 25.91 -6.91 -12.96
CA TYR A 310 25.41 -6.97 -14.35
C TYR A 310 24.21 -6.04 -14.56
N LYS A 311 24.27 -5.24 -15.64
CA LYS A 311 23.21 -4.31 -16.08
C LYS A 311 22.78 -4.62 -17.51
N SER A 312 21.47 -4.82 -17.71
CA SER A 312 20.89 -4.95 -19.05
C SER A 312 20.94 -3.61 -19.81
N LYS A 313 20.77 -3.66 -21.13
CA LYS A 313 20.65 -2.46 -21.96
C LYS A 313 19.51 -1.55 -21.49
N ASP A 314 18.36 -2.13 -21.16
CA ASP A 314 17.18 -1.42 -20.61
C ASP A 314 17.51 -0.69 -19.28
N LEU A 315 18.23 -1.33 -18.35
CA LEU A 315 18.64 -0.68 -17.11
C LEU A 315 19.61 0.48 -17.35
N LYS A 316 20.60 0.31 -18.22
CA LYS A 316 21.54 1.37 -18.58
C LYS A 316 20.84 2.58 -19.20
N GLN A 317 19.85 2.34 -20.07
CA GLN A 317 19.05 3.39 -20.70
C GLN A 317 18.21 4.16 -19.66
N ARG A 318 17.62 3.47 -18.67
CA ARG A 318 16.87 4.14 -17.59
C ARG A 318 17.78 4.97 -16.68
N GLN A 319 18.99 4.50 -16.42
CA GLN A 319 19.99 5.19 -15.61
C GLN A 319 20.61 6.41 -16.31
N SER A 320 20.61 6.49 -17.64
CA SER A 320 21.19 7.63 -18.38
C SER A 320 20.43 8.95 -18.15
N LEU A 321 19.26 8.93 -17.52
CA LEU A 321 18.47 10.10 -17.20
C LEU A 321 18.82 10.72 -15.82
N CYS A 322 19.74 10.11 -15.07
CA CYS A 322 20.08 10.52 -13.72
C CYS A 322 21.56 10.85 -13.56
N SER A 323 21.92 11.60 -12.51
CA SER A 323 23.30 11.91 -12.18
C SER A 323 24.10 10.64 -11.83
N SER A 324 25.43 10.73 -11.96
CA SER A 324 26.35 9.63 -11.65
C SER A 324 26.23 9.15 -10.20
N GLU A 325 25.96 10.04 -9.25
CA GLU A 325 25.81 9.70 -7.83
C GLU A 325 24.60 8.81 -7.58
N ILE A 326 23.44 9.16 -8.17
CA ILE A 326 22.20 8.36 -8.12
C ILE A 326 22.43 6.99 -8.73
N VAL A 327 23.10 6.96 -9.90
CA VAL A 327 23.41 5.69 -10.58
C VAL A 327 24.35 4.82 -9.76
N LEU A 328 25.42 5.39 -9.18
CA LEU A 328 26.36 4.67 -8.32
C LEU A 328 25.67 4.08 -7.09
N TYR A 329 24.79 4.85 -6.45
CA TYR A 329 24.00 4.35 -5.33
C TYR A 329 23.10 3.17 -5.71
N ALA A 330 22.38 3.28 -6.83
CA ALA A 330 21.55 2.18 -7.35
C ALA A 330 22.38 0.95 -7.74
N ASP A 331 23.55 1.15 -8.31
CA ASP A 331 24.48 0.07 -8.69
C ASP A 331 25.06 -0.63 -7.46
N SER A 332 25.40 0.11 -6.41
CA SER A 332 25.84 -0.47 -5.13
C SER A 332 24.77 -1.38 -4.54
N SER A 333 23.50 -0.96 -4.62
CA SER A 333 22.38 -1.80 -4.21
C SER A 333 22.27 -3.08 -5.05
N ASN A 334 22.45 -2.98 -6.38
CA ASN A 334 22.41 -4.13 -7.28
C ASN A 334 23.46 -5.18 -6.89
N VAL A 335 24.71 -4.75 -6.67
CA VAL A 335 25.79 -5.65 -6.24
C VAL A 335 25.49 -6.29 -4.89
N ARG A 336 25.11 -5.47 -3.91
CA ARG A 336 24.85 -5.92 -2.53
C ARG A 336 23.69 -6.89 -2.46
N LEU A 337 22.55 -6.56 -3.07
CA LEU A 337 21.35 -7.38 -2.98
C LEU A 337 21.49 -8.72 -3.69
N ARG A 338 22.17 -8.76 -4.85
CA ARG A 338 22.47 -10.03 -5.53
C ARG A 338 23.44 -10.91 -4.71
N LYS A 339 24.53 -10.34 -4.20
CA LYS A 339 25.46 -11.08 -3.31
C LYS A 339 24.74 -11.63 -2.09
N LYS A 340 23.85 -10.81 -1.47
CA LYS A 340 23.05 -11.24 -0.32
C LYS A 340 22.12 -12.39 -0.68
N TYR A 341 21.38 -12.31 -1.80
CA TYR A 341 20.52 -13.39 -2.26
C TYR A 341 21.31 -14.69 -2.43
N GLN A 342 22.43 -14.66 -3.18
CA GLN A 342 23.28 -15.81 -3.43
C GLN A 342 23.83 -16.43 -2.13
N ASN A 343 24.23 -15.59 -1.17
CA ASN A 343 24.70 -16.03 0.14
C ASN A 343 23.59 -16.72 0.95
N MET A 344 22.37 -16.20 0.90
CA MET A 344 21.23 -16.81 1.60
C MET A 344 20.88 -18.18 0.99
N ILE A 345 20.86 -18.31 -0.32
CA ILE A 345 20.61 -19.60 -1.00
C ILE A 345 21.73 -20.60 -0.69
N ARG A 346 23.01 -20.21 -0.73
CA ARG A 346 24.12 -21.07 -0.31
C ARG A 346 24.00 -21.56 1.12
N LYS A 347 23.44 -20.75 2.02
CA LYS A 347 23.16 -21.12 3.41
C LYS A 347 21.85 -21.92 3.58
N GLY A 348 21.28 -22.47 2.51
CA GLY A 348 20.09 -23.32 2.54
C GLY A 348 18.77 -22.57 2.83
N LYS A 349 18.72 -21.24 2.74
CA LYS A 349 17.45 -20.50 2.93
C LYS A 349 16.51 -20.73 1.75
N LYS A 350 15.22 -20.93 2.03
CA LYS A 350 14.19 -21.10 0.99
C LYS A 350 14.12 -19.85 0.10
N HIS A 351 13.90 -20.02 -1.20
CA HIS A 351 13.83 -18.95 -2.20
C HIS A 351 12.95 -17.76 -1.77
N ASN A 352 11.71 -18.01 -1.37
CA ASN A 352 10.78 -16.94 -0.99
C ASN A 352 11.23 -16.17 0.27
N VAL A 353 11.93 -16.83 1.20
CA VAL A 353 12.52 -16.17 2.38
C VAL A 353 13.64 -15.23 1.94
N ALA A 354 14.52 -15.68 1.04
CA ALA A 354 15.59 -14.87 0.50
C ALA A 354 15.05 -13.67 -0.29
N VAL A 355 14.08 -13.88 -1.18
CA VAL A 355 13.43 -12.79 -1.95
C VAL A 355 12.79 -11.75 -1.04
N THR A 356 12.10 -12.18 0.01
CA THR A 356 11.48 -11.24 0.96
C THR A 356 12.53 -10.43 1.73
N ALA A 357 13.66 -11.05 2.08
CA ALA A 357 14.78 -10.34 2.72
C ALA A 357 15.43 -9.32 1.77
N ILE A 358 15.52 -9.63 0.46
CA ILE A 358 15.95 -8.68 -0.56
C ILE A 358 14.94 -7.54 -0.72
N ALA A 359 13.63 -7.83 -0.78
CA ALA A 359 12.59 -6.80 -0.87
C ALA A 359 12.65 -5.81 0.30
N ARG A 360 12.90 -6.30 1.53
CA ARG A 360 13.07 -5.44 2.71
C ARG A 360 14.28 -4.51 2.58
N GLU A 361 15.41 -5.03 2.13
CA GLU A 361 16.62 -4.22 1.99
C GLU A 361 16.53 -3.26 0.80
N LEU A 362 15.87 -3.67 -0.29
CA LEU A 362 15.53 -2.79 -1.42
C LEU A 362 14.66 -1.61 -0.94
N ALA A 363 13.70 -1.85 -0.05
CA ALA A 363 12.91 -0.78 0.56
C ALA A 363 13.79 0.23 1.33
N CYS A 364 14.82 -0.23 2.04
CA CYS A 364 15.77 0.67 2.71
C CYS A 364 16.58 1.51 1.70
N PHE A 365 17.02 0.93 0.58
CA PHE A 365 17.69 1.68 -0.48
C PHE A 365 16.76 2.70 -1.14
N ILE A 366 15.50 2.34 -1.39
CA ILE A 366 14.48 3.26 -1.92
C ILE A 366 14.28 4.45 -0.97
N TRP A 367 14.14 4.18 0.33
CA TRP A 367 14.02 5.22 1.34
C TRP A 367 15.24 6.15 1.33
N GLY A 368 16.45 5.60 1.27
CA GLY A 368 17.69 6.38 1.18
C GLY A 368 17.73 7.27 -0.07
N MET A 369 17.39 6.72 -1.25
CA MET A 369 17.30 7.46 -2.51
C MET A 369 16.31 8.62 -2.45
N MET A 370 15.17 8.43 -1.78
CA MET A 370 14.09 9.42 -1.75
C MET A 370 14.28 10.50 -0.68
N ASN A 371 15.22 10.31 0.25
CA ASN A 371 15.60 11.28 1.28
C ASN A 371 17.04 11.81 1.10
N ASP A 372 17.61 11.64 -0.10
CA ASP A 372 18.97 12.06 -0.46
C ASP A 372 20.08 11.49 0.45
N HIS A 373 19.82 10.38 1.15
CA HIS A 373 20.81 9.59 1.87
C HIS A 373 21.53 8.62 0.92
N ILE A 374 22.18 9.17 -0.10
CA ILE A 374 22.81 8.41 -1.20
C ILE A 374 24.34 8.31 -1.08
N GLU A 375 24.93 8.69 0.05
CA GLU A 375 26.35 8.52 0.29
C GLU A 375 26.74 7.05 0.15
N VAL A 376 27.49 6.77 -0.88
CA VAL A 376 28.11 5.45 -1.06
C VAL A 376 29.37 5.43 -0.20
N ASN A 377 29.30 4.77 0.95
CA ASN A 377 30.52 4.41 1.67
C ASN A 377 31.31 3.44 0.77
N VAL A 378 32.15 3.99 -0.08
CA VAL A 378 33.18 3.23 -0.81
C VAL A 378 34.25 2.87 0.23
N LYS A 379 33.95 1.89 1.07
CA LYS A 379 35.03 1.15 1.71
C LYS A 379 35.57 0.19 0.67
N ALA A 380 36.79 0.51 0.25
CA ALA A 380 37.64 -0.27 -0.63
C ALA A 380 37.68 -1.78 -0.32
#